data_04fcdaf2b190859ea776380c0710a349
#
_entry.id   04fcdaf2b190859ea776380c0710a349
#
_cell.length_a   1.000
_cell.length_b   1.000
_cell.length_c   1.000
_cell.angle_alpha   90.00
_cell.angle_beta   90.00
_cell.angle_gamma   90.00
#
_symmetry.space_group_name_H-M   'P 1'
#
loop_
_entity.id
_entity.type
_entity.pdbx_description
1 polymer ?
#
loop_
_entity_poly.entity_id
_entity_poly.type
_entity_poly.pdbx_seq_one_letter_code
_entity_poly.pdbx_strand_id
1 'polypeptide(L)'
;MERSVSQSVRTYEQLREEIVSWVLPPGTHLNEIRLAERLGVSRTPLREAVQRLARENLVRITPGRGAFVSEIALGDVIHLFQMREAIETYAVRLCARSQNRPHFAELDTEFRNQLAQLTHDSQSEHDDDYYALIARMDQTIDDTLRNPYLLESLMSVRGQLRRLRQLARRTPLRMIETLHEHAAICRAIAEGKEEVAAQELSLHVNNSLRNTLSVLADSVGNPVPARA
;
A
#
# COMPACT_ATOMS: atom_id res chain seq x y z
N MET A 1 0.61 1.34 -32.00
CA MET A 1 1.18 2.67 -31.64
C MET A 1 1.30 2.70 -30.12
N GLU A 2 2.45 2.40 -29.58
CA GLU A 2 2.75 2.59 -28.16
C GLU A 2 2.67 4.09 -27.87
N ARG A 3 1.72 4.49 -26.99
CA ARG A 3 1.72 5.86 -26.46
C ARG A 3 3.00 6.04 -25.63
N SER A 4 3.92 6.83 -26.15
CA SER A 4 5.08 7.29 -25.39
C SER A 4 4.57 7.88 -24.07
N VAL A 5 4.86 7.20 -22.96
CA VAL A 5 4.53 7.69 -21.61
C VAL A 5 5.23 9.03 -21.43
N SER A 6 4.51 10.08 -21.04
CA SER A 6 5.08 11.42 -20.90
C SER A 6 6.20 11.41 -19.85
N GLN A 7 7.21 12.28 -20.06
CA GLN A 7 8.35 12.40 -19.13
C GLN A 7 7.87 12.71 -17.69
N SER A 8 6.79 13.47 -17.55
CA SER A 8 6.22 13.81 -16.25
C SER A 8 5.61 12.58 -15.54
N VAL A 9 4.98 11.67 -16.28
CA VAL A 9 4.45 10.42 -15.73
C VAL A 9 5.57 9.51 -15.22
N ARG A 10 6.62 9.30 -16.02
CA ARG A 10 7.79 8.49 -15.59
C ARG A 10 8.47 9.10 -14.35
N THR A 11 8.66 10.42 -14.34
CA THR A 11 9.23 11.15 -13.20
C THR A 11 8.39 10.98 -11.95
N TYR A 12 7.06 11.06 -12.08
CA TYR A 12 6.13 10.83 -10.98
C TYR A 12 6.24 9.38 -10.47
N GLU A 13 6.17 8.39 -11.34
CA GLU A 13 6.24 6.97 -10.95
C GLU A 13 7.55 6.66 -10.22
N GLN A 14 8.67 7.16 -10.72
CA GLN A 14 9.98 6.96 -10.10
C GLN A 14 10.05 7.63 -8.72
N LEU A 15 9.68 8.90 -8.60
CA LEU A 15 9.69 9.60 -7.31
C LEU A 15 8.71 8.98 -6.32
N ARG A 16 7.54 8.53 -6.79
CA ARG A 16 6.55 7.84 -5.96
C ARG A 16 7.14 6.57 -5.37
N GLU A 17 7.80 5.74 -6.20
CA GLU A 17 8.43 4.52 -5.72
C GLU A 17 9.56 4.81 -4.73
N GLU A 18 10.42 5.80 -4.99
CA GLU A 18 11.50 6.22 -4.08
C GLU A 18 10.97 6.70 -2.71
N ILE A 19 9.83 7.39 -2.69
CA ILE A 19 9.18 7.85 -1.45
C ILE A 19 8.53 6.67 -0.71
N VAL A 20 7.83 5.80 -1.44
CA VAL A 20 7.11 4.67 -0.85
C VAL A 20 8.06 3.61 -0.29
N SER A 21 9.21 3.39 -0.95
CA SER A 21 10.25 2.47 -0.50
C SER A 21 11.26 3.07 0.49
N TRP A 22 11.09 4.35 0.84
CA TRP A 22 11.99 5.11 1.73
C TRP A 22 13.42 5.31 1.21
N VAL A 23 13.66 5.19 -0.08
CA VAL A 23 14.86 5.75 -0.73
C VAL A 23 14.90 7.28 -0.50
N LEU A 24 13.71 7.91 -0.52
CA LEU A 24 13.48 9.27 -0.06
C LEU A 24 12.61 9.21 1.22
N PRO A 25 13.21 9.17 2.43
CA PRO A 25 12.47 9.02 3.67
C PRO A 25 11.63 10.25 4.03
N PRO A 26 10.66 10.13 4.98
CA PRO A 26 9.89 11.25 5.48
C PRO A 26 10.78 12.42 5.93
N GLY A 27 10.34 13.66 5.68
CA GLY A 27 11.09 14.90 5.98
C GLY A 27 12.16 15.27 4.94
N THR A 28 12.47 14.40 3.97
CA THR A 28 13.48 14.69 2.94
C THR A 28 13.08 15.92 2.12
N HIS A 29 13.98 16.89 1.99
CA HIS A 29 13.80 18.06 1.13
C HIS A 29 14.02 17.67 -0.34
N LEU A 30 13.00 17.87 -1.17
CA LEU A 30 13.02 17.61 -2.60
C LEU A 30 13.60 18.80 -3.35
N ASN A 31 14.93 18.89 -3.43
CA ASN A 31 15.60 19.96 -4.16
C ASN A 31 15.38 19.80 -5.67
N GLU A 32 14.57 20.66 -6.28
CA GLU A 32 14.19 20.59 -7.70
C GLU A 32 15.40 20.58 -8.66
N ILE A 33 16.47 21.31 -8.36
CA ILE A 33 17.65 21.38 -9.24
C ILE A 33 18.36 20.03 -9.25
N ARG A 34 18.70 19.53 -8.06
CA ARG A 34 19.41 18.24 -7.92
C ARG A 34 18.58 17.07 -8.41
N LEU A 35 17.26 17.08 -8.18
CA LEU A 35 16.38 16.03 -8.66
C LEU A 35 16.24 16.06 -10.19
N ALA A 36 16.12 17.23 -10.82
CA ALA A 36 16.05 17.36 -12.25
C ALA A 36 17.35 16.83 -12.92
N GLU A 37 18.51 17.19 -12.38
CA GLU A 37 19.80 16.68 -12.83
C GLU A 37 19.90 15.15 -12.68
N ARG A 38 19.58 14.62 -11.50
CA ARG A 38 19.64 13.18 -11.20
C ARG A 38 18.70 12.34 -12.09
N LEU A 39 17.50 12.85 -12.36
CA LEU A 39 16.49 12.17 -13.17
C LEU A 39 16.62 12.43 -14.67
N GLY A 40 17.53 13.33 -15.09
CA GLY A 40 17.74 13.67 -16.50
C GLY A 40 16.52 14.37 -17.13
N VAL A 41 15.79 15.19 -16.35
CA VAL A 41 14.56 15.85 -16.79
C VAL A 41 14.67 17.37 -16.62
N SER A 42 13.83 18.14 -17.35
CA SER A 42 13.69 19.58 -17.10
C SER A 42 12.82 19.83 -15.83
N ARG A 43 12.82 21.07 -15.35
CA ARG A 43 12.06 21.44 -14.14
C ARG A 43 10.54 21.31 -14.32
N THR A 44 10.01 21.47 -15.53
CA THR A 44 8.56 21.42 -15.79
C THR A 44 7.98 20.04 -15.47
N PRO A 45 8.40 18.92 -16.10
CA PRO A 45 7.89 17.59 -15.77
C PRO A 45 8.16 17.20 -14.31
N LEU A 46 9.27 17.66 -13.70
CA LEU A 46 9.53 17.43 -12.29
C LEU A 46 8.50 18.12 -11.38
N ARG A 47 8.16 19.40 -11.65
CA ARG A 47 7.15 20.13 -10.88
C ARG A 47 5.77 19.51 -11.02
N GLU A 48 5.37 19.08 -12.22
CA GLU A 48 4.14 18.35 -12.43
C GLU A 48 4.08 17.06 -11.59
N ALA A 49 5.17 16.29 -11.58
CA ALA A 49 5.30 15.09 -10.76
C ALA A 49 5.19 15.40 -9.26
N VAL A 50 5.89 16.43 -8.76
CA VAL A 50 5.84 16.88 -7.36
C VAL A 50 4.44 17.36 -6.98
N GLN A 51 3.75 18.09 -7.86
CA GLN A 51 2.37 18.52 -7.62
C GLN A 51 1.39 17.32 -7.55
N ARG A 52 1.59 16.31 -8.37
CA ARG A 52 0.80 15.08 -8.30
C ARG A 52 1.03 14.32 -7.00
N LEU A 53 2.29 14.16 -6.58
CA LEU A 53 2.65 13.57 -5.30
C LEU A 53 2.08 14.35 -4.10
N ALA A 54 1.97 15.67 -4.22
CA ALA A 54 1.36 16.50 -3.18
C ALA A 54 -0.16 16.27 -3.06
N ARG A 55 -0.88 16.03 -4.17
CA ARG A 55 -2.30 15.64 -4.13
C ARG A 55 -2.52 14.28 -3.47
N GLU A 56 -1.53 13.39 -3.53
CA GLU A 56 -1.54 12.08 -2.87
C GLU A 56 -1.05 12.15 -1.41
N ASN A 57 -0.78 13.35 -0.86
CA ASN A 57 -0.20 13.56 0.46
C ASN A 57 1.17 12.87 0.67
N LEU A 58 1.86 12.48 -0.40
CA LEU A 58 3.22 11.94 -0.35
C LEU A 58 4.28 13.03 -0.20
N VAL A 59 3.95 14.24 -0.66
CA VAL A 59 4.80 15.42 -0.60
C VAL A 59 4.03 16.59 -0.02
N ARG A 60 4.68 17.38 0.83
CA ARG A 60 4.18 18.66 1.35
C ARG A 60 4.93 19.79 0.68
N ILE A 61 4.21 20.71 0.03
CA ILE A 61 4.77 21.93 -0.54
C ILE A 61 4.60 23.05 0.47
N THR A 62 5.71 23.65 0.90
CA THR A 62 5.70 24.76 1.87
C THR A 62 6.14 26.04 1.15
N PRO A 63 5.29 27.09 1.10
CA PRO A 63 5.65 28.35 0.47
C PRO A 63 6.97 28.92 1.00
N GLY A 64 7.87 29.31 0.11
CA GLY A 64 9.19 29.84 0.45
C GLY A 64 10.23 28.82 0.97
N ARG A 65 9.82 27.57 1.25
CA ARG A 65 10.73 26.53 1.75
C ARG A 65 10.91 25.35 0.80
N GLY A 66 10.05 25.22 -0.21
CA GLY A 66 10.11 24.15 -1.20
C GLY A 66 9.22 22.94 -0.88
N ALA A 67 9.55 21.80 -1.47
CA ALA A 67 8.81 20.55 -1.33
C ALA A 67 9.56 19.58 -0.41
N PHE A 68 8.82 18.84 0.40
CA PHE A 68 9.36 17.85 1.35
C PHE A 68 8.53 16.58 1.29
N VAL A 69 9.17 15.42 1.45
CA VAL A 69 8.45 14.17 1.68
C VAL A 69 7.62 14.30 2.95
N SER A 70 6.33 13.98 2.88
CA SER A 70 5.42 14.14 4.03
C SER A 70 5.84 13.27 5.20
N GLU A 71 5.77 13.85 6.41
CA GLU A 71 5.90 13.09 7.66
C GLU A 71 4.72 12.12 7.83
N ILE A 72 4.88 11.13 8.70
CA ILE A 72 3.82 10.20 9.08
C ILE A 72 3.41 10.52 10.51
N ALA A 73 2.32 11.24 10.67
CA ALA A 73 1.77 11.55 11.99
C ALA A 73 0.79 10.45 12.44
N LEU A 74 0.74 10.19 13.76
CA LEU A 74 -0.15 9.17 14.33
C LEU A 74 -1.63 9.40 13.98
N GLY A 75 -2.08 10.67 14.01
CA GLY A 75 -3.44 11.04 13.63
C GLY A 75 -3.74 10.72 12.17
N ASP A 76 -2.78 10.92 11.27
CA ASP A 76 -2.93 10.62 9.84
C ASP A 76 -3.08 9.12 9.60
N VAL A 77 -2.40 8.29 10.40
CA VAL A 77 -2.55 6.82 10.34
C VAL A 77 -3.98 6.39 10.64
N ILE A 78 -4.58 6.92 11.71
CA ILE A 78 -5.96 6.60 12.06
C ILE A 78 -6.92 7.01 10.93
N HIS A 79 -6.80 8.22 10.41
CA HIS A 79 -7.64 8.72 9.31
C HIS A 79 -7.45 7.90 8.03
N LEU A 80 -6.22 7.50 7.72
CA LEU A 80 -5.91 6.64 6.58
C LEU A 80 -6.61 5.28 6.71
N PHE A 81 -6.61 4.67 7.91
CA PHE A 81 -7.26 3.38 8.13
C PHE A 81 -8.79 3.48 8.12
N GLN A 82 -9.38 4.58 8.56
CA GLN A 82 -10.81 4.85 8.40
C GLN A 82 -11.19 4.94 6.91
N MET A 83 -10.41 5.67 6.11
CA MET A 83 -10.62 5.74 4.66
C MET A 83 -10.42 4.38 3.99
N ARG A 84 -9.38 3.64 4.39
CA ARG A 84 -9.11 2.28 3.92
C ARG A 84 -10.32 1.36 4.14
N GLU A 85 -10.84 1.33 5.37
CA GLU A 85 -12.01 0.51 5.70
C GLU A 85 -13.21 0.85 4.81
N ALA A 86 -13.51 2.14 4.66
CA ALA A 86 -14.65 2.60 3.87
C ALA A 86 -14.57 2.16 2.40
N ILE A 87 -13.40 2.33 1.75
CA ILE A 87 -13.27 2.04 0.32
C ILE A 87 -13.01 0.55 0.03
N GLU A 88 -12.21 -0.14 0.86
CA GLU A 88 -11.89 -1.54 0.64
C GLU A 88 -13.09 -2.46 0.97
N THR A 89 -13.89 -2.17 2.01
CA THR A 89 -15.11 -2.94 2.28
C THR A 89 -16.13 -2.81 1.15
N TYR A 90 -16.25 -1.63 0.55
CA TYR A 90 -17.09 -1.45 -0.63
C TYR A 90 -16.52 -2.19 -1.85
N ALA A 91 -15.22 -2.15 -2.05
CA ALA A 91 -14.54 -2.85 -3.14
C ALA A 91 -14.78 -4.37 -3.10
N VAL A 92 -14.61 -5.01 -1.94
CA VAL A 92 -14.82 -6.47 -1.80
C VAL A 92 -16.28 -6.88 -1.97
N ARG A 93 -17.25 -6.03 -1.60
CA ARG A 93 -18.67 -6.27 -1.94
C ARG A 93 -18.90 -6.29 -3.44
N LEU A 94 -18.31 -5.33 -4.18
CA LEU A 94 -18.40 -5.32 -5.64
C LEU A 94 -17.73 -6.54 -6.26
N CYS A 95 -16.59 -6.97 -5.74
CA CYS A 95 -15.92 -8.19 -6.19
C CYS A 95 -16.80 -9.43 -5.96
N ALA A 96 -17.46 -9.55 -4.82
CA ALA A 96 -18.36 -10.66 -4.50
C ALA A 96 -19.61 -10.71 -5.40
N ARG A 97 -20.07 -9.57 -5.91
CA ARG A 97 -21.16 -9.48 -6.92
C ARG A 97 -20.71 -9.83 -8.33
N SER A 98 -19.39 -9.76 -8.60
CA SER A 98 -18.86 -9.92 -9.94
C SER A 98 -18.91 -11.37 -10.45
N GLN A 99 -19.01 -11.53 -11.76
CA GLN A 99 -18.82 -12.83 -12.40
C GLN A 99 -17.35 -13.30 -12.35
N ASN A 100 -16.39 -12.40 -12.11
CA ASN A 100 -14.97 -12.71 -11.96
C ASN A 100 -14.61 -13.26 -10.56
N ARG A 101 -15.56 -13.34 -9.64
CA ARG A 101 -15.36 -13.85 -8.27
C ARG A 101 -14.69 -15.24 -8.18
N PRO A 102 -14.81 -16.17 -9.15
CA PRO A 102 -14.12 -17.47 -9.06
C PRO A 102 -12.59 -17.38 -8.98
N HIS A 103 -11.95 -16.33 -9.51
CA HIS A 103 -10.50 -16.10 -9.37
C HIS A 103 -10.05 -15.94 -7.91
N PHE A 104 -10.95 -15.53 -7.03
CA PHE A 104 -10.65 -15.43 -5.60
C PHE A 104 -10.59 -16.78 -4.88
N ALA A 105 -11.16 -17.85 -5.46
CA ALA A 105 -11.01 -19.22 -4.93
C ALA A 105 -9.59 -19.76 -5.10
N GLU A 106 -8.90 -19.37 -6.19
CA GLU A 106 -7.50 -19.69 -6.41
C GLU A 106 -6.63 -18.98 -5.37
N LEU A 107 -6.88 -17.69 -5.13
CA LEU A 107 -6.17 -16.90 -4.12
C LEU A 107 -6.40 -17.45 -2.70
N ASP A 108 -7.63 -17.84 -2.30
CA ASP A 108 -7.88 -18.49 -1.01
C ASP A 108 -7.00 -19.74 -0.85
N THR A 109 -6.89 -20.56 -1.90
CA THR A 109 -6.06 -21.75 -1.90
C THR A 109 -4.57 -21.42 -1.75
N GLU A 110 -4.08 -20.41 -2.46
CA GLU A 110 -2.68 -19.99 -2.40
C GLU A 110 -2.33 -19.41 -1.03
N PHE A 111 -3.18 -18.56 -0.44
CA PHE A 111 -2.98 -18.06 0.93
C PHE A 111 -2.88 -19.20 1.95
N ARG A 112 -3.71 -20.22 1.83
CA ARG A 112 -3.64 -21.40 2.72
C ARG A 112 -2.39 -22.25 2.49
N ASN A 113 -1.96 -22.40 1.26
CA ASN A 113 -0.72 -23.12 0.95
C ASN A 113 0.50 -22.41 1.53
N GLN A 114 0.58 -21.09 1.38
CA GLN A 114 1.66 -20.29 1.95
C GLN A 114 1.66 -20.33 3.48
N LEU A 115 0.48 -20.32 4.10
CA LEU A 115 0.34 -20.50 5.54
C LEU A 115 0.91 -21.85 6.01
N ALA A 116 0.60 -22.95 5.30
CA ALA A 116 1.14 -24.27 5.62
C ALA A 116 2.66 -24.33 5.49
N GLN A 117 3.25 -23.61 4.53
CA GLN A 117 4.71 -23.53 4.36
C GLN A 117 5.38 -22.78 5.52
N LEU A 118 4.84 -21.62 5.92
CA LEU A 118 5.37 -20.81 7.02
C LEU A 118 5.36 -21.51 8.39
N THR A 119 4.49 -22.50 8.59
CA THR A 119 4.44 -23.29 9.82
C THR A 119 5.51 -24.39 9.85
N HIS A 120 6.16 -24.70 8.74
CA HIS A 120 7.13 -25.79 8.60
C HIS A 120 8.59 -25.32 8.43
N ASP A 121 8.84 -24.07 8.00
CA ASP A 121 10.18 -23.60 7.64
C ASP A 121 10.56 -22.25 8.30
N SER A 122 11.86 -22.00 8.43
CA SER A 122 12.40 -20.79 9.03
C SER A 122 12.21 -19.55 8.12
N GLN A 123 11.73 -18.48 8.70
CA GLN A 123 11.04 -17.30 8.21
C GLN A 123 11.73 -16.35 7.20
N SER A 124 13.00 -16.47 6.91
CA SER A 124 13.73 -15.45 6.15
C SER A 124 13.61 -15.57 4.63
N GLU A 125 13.19 -16.72 4.10
CA GLU A 125 13.13 -16.97 2.65
C GLU A 125 11.74 -16.69 2.02
N HIS A 126 10.69 -16.42 2.83
CA HIS A 126 9.30 -16.34 2.36
C HIS A 126 8.72 -14.92 2.29
N ASP A 127 9.49 -13.90 2.63
CA ASP A 127 9.01 -12.52 2.65
C ASP A 127 8.58 -12.04 1.24
N ASP A 128 9.34 -12.36 0.21
CA ASP A 128 9.04 -11.93 -1.16
C ASP A 128 7.77 -12.61 -1.71
N ASP A 129 7.59 -13.92 -1.45
CA ASP A 129 6.40 -14.68 -1.86
C ASP A 129 5.14 -14.17 -1.15
N TYR A 130 5.24 -13.82 0.13
CA TYR A 130 4.15 -13.23 0.91
C TYR A 130 3.66 -11.92 0.29
N TYR A 131 4.59 -10.99 -0.07
CA TYR A 131 4.19 -9.74 -0.69
C TYR A 131 3.72 -9.90 -2.13
N ALA A 132 4.29 -10.84 -2.88
CA ALA A 132 3.83 -11.15 -4.22
C ALA A 132 2.37 -11.63 -4.21
N LEU A 133 1.98 -12.46 -3.24
CA LEU A 133 0.62 -12.93 -3.11
C LEU A 133 -0.37 -11.82 -2.73
N ILE A 134 0.01 -10.93 -1.81
CA ILE A 134 -0.80 -9.75 -1.47
C ILE A 134 -0.97 -8.86 -2.71
N ALA A 135 0.11 -8.60 -3.47
CA ALA A 135 0.04 -7.79 -4.68
C ALA A 135 -0.87 -8.42 -5.75
N ARG A 136 -0.88 -9.74 -5.87
CA ARG A 136 -1.81 -10.48 -6.77
C ARG A 136 -3.26 -10.33 -6.33
N MET A 137 -3.55 -10.40 -5.04
CA MET A 137 -4.90 -10.13 -4.53
C MET A 137 -5.33 -8.70 -4.85
N ASP A 138 -4.46 -7.71 -4.61
CA ASP A 138 -4.71 -6.31 -4.96
C ASP A 138 -5.01 -6.16 -6.46
N GLN A 139 -4.21 -6.78 -7.33
CA GLN A 139 -4.40 -6.75 -8.78
C GLN A 139 -5.72 -7.42 -9.21
N THR A 140 -6.06 -8.56 -8.61
CA THR A 140 -7.33 -9.26 -8.91
C THR A 140 -8.54 -8.42 -8.52
N ILE A 141 -8.47 -7.69 -7.41
CA ILE A 141 -9.49 -6.71 -7.02
C ILE A 141 -9.59 -5.61 -8.09
N ASP A 142 -8.47 -5.02 -8.49
CA ASP A 142 -8.42 -3.92 -9.46
C ASP A 142 -8.99 -4.35 -10.83
N ASP A 143 -8.62 -5.53 -11.32
CA ASP A 143 -9.12 -6.08 -12.59
C ASP A 143 -10.63 -6.37 -12.55
N THR A 144 -11.16 -6.63 -11.37
CA THR A 144 -12.58 -6.93 -11.16
C THR A 144 -13.43 -5.67 -11.09
N LEU A 145 -12.94 -4.58 -10.50
CA LEU A 145 -13.73 -3.41 -10.12
C LEU A 145 -14.19 -2.53 -11.29
N ARG A 146 -13.41 -2.38 -12.34
CA ARG A 146 -13.70 -1.53 -13.53
C ARG A 146 -14.21 -0.10 -13.22
N ASN A 147 -13.94 0.41 -12.01
CA ASN A 147 -14.33 1.76 -11.56
C ASN A 147 -13.08 2.63 -11.39
N PRO A 148 -12.77 3.55 -12.34
CA PRO A 148 -11.52 4.31 -12.30
C PRO A 148 -11.39 5.20 -11.07
N TYR A 149 -12.48 5.73 -10.53
CA TYR A 149 -12.44 6.57 -9.32
C TYR A 149 -12.12 5.77 -8.06
N LEU A 150 -12.69 4.56 -7.95
CA LEU A 150 -12.40 3.66 -6.85
C LEU A 150 -10.96 3.15 -6.92
N LEU A 151 -10.48 2.79 -8.12
CA LEU A 151 -9.11 2.35 -8.36
C LEU A 151 -8.08 3.43 -8.00
N GLU A 152 -8.32 4.69 -8.38
CA GLU A 152 -7.44 5.81 -8.01
C GLU A 152 -7.36 5.99 -6.50
N SER A 153 -8.51 5.88 -5.80
CA SER A 153 -8.57 5.97 -4.35
C SER A 153 -7.83 4.81 -3.66
N LEU A 154 -8.02 3.57 -4.14
CA LEU A 154 -7.32 2.38 -3.64
C LEU A 154 -5.80 2.50 -3.84
N MET A 155 -5.35 2.94 -5.02
CA MET A 155 -3.92 3.14 -5.30
C MET A 155 -3.29 4.17 -4.35
N SER A 156 -3.99 5.26 -4.04
CA SER A 156 -3.52 6.29 -3.10
C SER A 156 -3.35 5.70 -1.70
N VAL A 157 -4.37 5.02 -1.18
CA VAL A 157 -4.35 4.38 0.15
C VAL A 157 -3.26 3.31 0.24
N ARG A 158 -3.15 2.42 -0.76
CA ARG A 158 -2.10 1.38 -0.80
C ARG A 158 -0.69 1.97 -0.82
N GLY A 159 -0.49 3.09 -1.51
CA GLY A 159 0.78 3.82 -1.50
C GLY A 159 1.18 4.29 -0.09
N GLN A 160 0.24 4.86 0.65
CA GLN A 160 0.47 5.28 2.05
C GLN A 160 0.70 4.07 2.97
N LEU A 161 -0.05 2.96 2.79
CA LEU A 161 0.14 1.73 3.56
C LEU A 161 1.52 1.09 3.32
N ARG A 162 2.04 1.12 2.08
CA ARG A 162 3.41 0.66 1.79
C ARG A 162 4.46 1.45 2.57
N ARG A 163 4.29 2.78 2.71
CA ARG A 163 5.18 3.61 3.54
C ARG A 163 5.12 3.21 5.01
N LEU A 164 3.93 2.96 5.55
CA LEU A 164 3.75 2.51 6.93
C LEU A 164 4.39 1.14 7.18
N ARG A 165 4.35 0.23 6.20
CA ARG A 165 4.99 -1.08 6.30
C ARG A 165 6.52 -1.00 6.46
N GLN A 166 7.17 0.09 6.02
CA GLN A 166 8.60 0.31 6.24
C GLN A 166 8.94 0.59 7.72
N LEU A 167 7.97 1.14 8.48
CA LEU A 167 8.09 1.35 9.93
C LEU A 167 7.80 0.08 10.72
N ALA A 168 6.80 -0.69 10.27
CA ALA A 168 6.31 -1.84 11.00
C ALA A 168 7.33 -2.97 10.98
N ARG A 169 7.89 -3.33 12.14
CA ARG A 169 8.58 -4.61 12.30
C ARG A 169 7.57 -5.72 12.06
N ARG A 170 7.87 -6.59 11.11
CA ARG A 170 7.06 -7.76 10.83
C ARG A 170 7.30 -8.77 11.93
N THR A 171 6.26 -9.16 12.63
CA THR A 171 6.33 -10.31 13.48
C THR A 171 5.82 -11.53 12.71
N PRO A 172 6.46 -12.68 12.84
CA PRO A 172 5.99 -13.93 12.21
C PRO A 172 4.53 -14.22 12.49
N LEU A 173 4.12 -13.97 13.73
CA LEU A 173 2.72 -14.14 14.15
C LEU A 173 1.76 -13.26 13.30
N ARG A 174 2.11 -12.00 13.08
CA ARG A 174 1.25 -11.10 12.29
C ARG A 174 1.18 -11.51 10.82
N MET A 175 2.24 -12.07 10.25
CA MET A 175 2.20 -12.62 8.89
C MET A 175 1.23 -13.79 8.79
N ILE A 176 1.28 -14.73 9.73
CA ILE A 176 0.36 -15.87 9.82
C ILE A 176 -1.09 -15.40 9.94
N GLU A 177 -1.37 -14.46 10.86
CA GLU A 177 -2.70 -13.88 11.03
C GLU A 177 -3.20 -13.22 9.73
N THR A 178 -2.33 -12.45 9.06
CA THR A 178 -2.67 -11.77 7.81
C THR A 178 -3.01 -12.76 6.68
N LEU A 179 -2.28 -13.88 6.56
CA LEU A 179 -2.60 -14.92 5.57
C LEU A 179 -3.96 -15.56 5.85
N HIS A 180 -4.29 -15.84 7.12
CA HIS A 180 -5.62 -16.32 7.51
C HIS A 180 -6.72 -15.32 7.15
N GLU A 181 -6.52 -14.04 7.46
CA GLU A 181 -7.46 -12.97 7.18
C GLU A 181 -7.70 -12.84 5.66
N HIS A 182 -6.64 -12.81 4.84
CA HIS A 182 -6.78 -12.72 3.39
C HIS A 182 -7.44 -13.96 2.77
N ALA A 183 -7.14 -15.17 3.27
CA ALA A 183 -7.81 -16.39 2.85
C ALA A 183 -9.32 -16.31 3.13
N ALA A 184 -9.72 -15.84 4.31
CA ALA A 184 -11.13 -15.68 4.67
C ALA A 184 -11.85 -14.67 3.76
N ILE A 185 -11.22 -13.51 3.48
CA ILE A 185 -11.76 -12.50 2.56
C ILE A 185 -11.94 -13.09 1.16
N CYS A 186 -10.90 -13.73 0.60
CA CYS A 186 -10.95 -14.32 -0.74
C CYS A 186 -12.04 -15.40 -0.85
N ARG A 187 -12.18 -16.25 0.17
CA ARG A 187 -13.23 -17.27 0.22
C ARG A 187 -14.62 -16.64 0.21
N ALA A 188 -14.85 -15.62 1.05
CA ALA A 188 -16.15 -14.95 1.11
C ALA A 188 -16.51 -14.29 -0.23
N ILE A 189 -15.52 -13.68 -0.92
CA ILE A 189 -15.71 -13.11 -2.27
C ILE A 189 -16.07 -14.22 -3.27
N ALA A 190 -15.31 -15.33 -3.31
CA ALA A 190 -15.52 -16.45 -4.22
C ALA A 190 -16.92 -17.07 -4.06
N GLU A 191 -17.41 -17.15 -2.83
CA GLU A 191 -18.75 -17.64 -2.47
C GLU A 191 -19.86 -16.63 -2.77
N GLY A 192 -19.54 -15.38 -3.13
CA GLY A 192 -20.52 -14.32 -3.38
C GLY A 192 -21.17 -13.78 -2.10
N LYS A 193 -20.55 -13.97 -0.93
CA LYS A 193 -21.04 -13.55 0.38
C LYS A 193 -20.58 -12.11 0.69
N GLU A 194 -21.27 -11.12 0.12
CA GLU A 194 -20.88 -9.71 0.16
C GLU A 194 -20.61 -9.17 1.56
N GLU A 195 -21.57 -9.39 2.48
CA GLU A 195 -21.45 -8.85 3.83
C GLU A 195 -20.40 -9.59 4.66
N VAL A 196 -20.21 -10.89 4.44
CA VAL A 196 -19.12 -11.64 5.07
C VAL A 196 -17.77 -11.14 4.58
N ALA A 197 -17.59 -10.94 3.27
CA ALA A 197 -16.35 -10.39 2.70
C ALA A 197 -16.02 -9.01 3.31
N ALA A 198 -17.02 -8.14 3.47
CA ALA A 198 -16.83 -6.84 4.08
C ALA A 198 -16.51 -6.93 5.59
N GLN A 199 -17.12 -7.86 6.33
CA GLN A 199 -16.83 -8.09 7.75
C GLN A 199 -15.40 -8.62 7.95
N GLU A 200 -14.97 -9.61 7.17
CA GLU A 200 -13.61 -10.17 7.21
C GLU A 200 -12.56 -9.09 6.87
N LEU A 201 -12.85 -8.25 5.87
CA LEU A 201 -11.97 -7.13 5.53
C LEU A 201 -11.92 -6.09 6.64
N SER A 202 -13.05 -5.71 7.24
CA SER A 202 -13.08 -4.77 8.37
C SER A 202 -12.26 -5.31 9.56
N LEU A 203 -12.36 -6.60 9.85
CA LEU A 203 -11.53 -7.26 10.87
C LEU A 203 -10.04 -7.16 10.54
N HIS A 204 -9.66 -7.49 9.30
CA HIS A 204 -8.28 -7.35 8.80
C HIS A 204 -7.75 -5.93 8.96
N VAL A 205 -8.53 -4.92 8.54
CA VAL A 205 -8.15 -3.50 8.63
C VAL A 205 -7.93 -3.09 10.08
N ASN A 206 -8.84 -3.47 10.98
CA ASN A 206 -8.74 -3.17 12.41
C ASN A 206 -7.53 -3.84 13.08
N ASN A 207 -7.24 -5.10 12.77
CA ASN A 207 -6.06 -5.81 13.26
C ASN A 207 -4.76 -5.18 12.73
N SER A 208 -4.76 -4.79 11.46
CA SER A 208 -3.64 -4.10 10.81
C SER A 208 -3.39 -2.72 11.44
N LEU A 209 -4.44 -1.96 11.77
CA LEU A 209 -4.32 -0.68 12.49
C LEU A 209 -3.70 -0.88 13.88
N ARG A 210 -4.22 -1.82 14.69
CA ARG A 210 -3.67 -2.10 16.03
C ARG A 210 -2.18 -2.44 15.96
N ASN A 211 -1.78 -3.32 15.04
CA ASN A 211 -0.37 -3.65 14.84
C ASN A 211 0.47 -2.43 14.46
N THR A 212 -0.02 -1.60 13.54
CA THR A 212 0.68 -0.38 13.11
C THR A 212 0.85 0.61 14.27
N LEU A 213 -0.19 0.83 15.07
CA LEU A 213 -0.15 1.72 16.22
C LEU A 213 0.81 1.22 17.31
N SER A 214 0.84 -0.10 17.58
CA SER A 214 1.78 -0.69 18.53
C SER A 214 3.23 -0.43 18.12
N VAL A 215 3.56 -0.67 16.85
CA VAL A 215 4.92 -0.44 16.33
C VAL A 215 5.32 1.04 16.37
N LEU A 216 4.39 1.93 16.04
CA LEU A 216 4.65 3.37 16.12
C LEU A 216 4.88 3.83 17.57
N ALA A 217 4.13 3.30 18.54
CA ALA A 217 4.35 3.58 19.95
C ALA A 217 5.73 3.12 20.44
N ASP A 218 6.16 1.93 20.03
CA ASP A 218 7.48 1.37 20.36
C ASP A 218 8.62 2.20 19.71
N SER A 219 8.43 2.72 18.51
CA SER A 219 9.43 3.51 17.79
C SER A 219 9.60 4.93 18.36
N VAL A 220 8.57 5.49 18.98
CA VAL A 220 8.66 6.79 19.71
C VAL A 220 9.50 6.65 20.97
N GLY A 221 9.50 5.45 21.61
CA GLY A 221 10.34 5.14 22.77
C GLY A 221 11.80 4.78 22.42
N ASN A 222 12.08 4.41 21.15
CA ASN A 222 13.40 4.01 20.70
C ASN A 222 13.62 4.44 19.23
N PRO A 223 14.23 5.64 18.98
CA PRO A 223 14.39 6.12 17.60
C PRO A 223 15.18 5.10 16.77
N VAL A 224 14.58 4.68 15.65
CA VAL A 224 15.21 3.79 14.67
C VAL A 224 16.49 4.47 14.17
N PRO A 225 17.68 3.83 14.27
CA PRO A 225 18.90 4.40 13.73
C PRO A 225 18.76 4.59 12.21
N ALA A 226 19.05 5.82 11.73
CA ALA A 226 19.10 6.10 10.30
C ALA A 226 20.01 5.08 9.63
N ARG A 227 19.51 4.35 8.63
CA ARG A 227 20.35 3.48 7.79
C ARG A 227 21.33 4.38 7.06
N ALA A 228 22.63 4.18 7.32
CA ALA A 228 23.74 4.83 6.65
C ALA A 228 23.83 4.41 5.18
#